data_1bd25b95271bd64d4a1a7739786f1e9f
#
_entry.id   1bd25b95271bd64d4a1a7739786f1e9f
#
_cell.length_a   1.000
_cell.length_b   1.000
_cell.length_c   1.000
_cell.angle_alpha   90.00
_cell.angle_beta   90.00
_cell.angle_gamma   90.00
#
_symmetry.space_group_name_H-M   'P 1'
#
loop_
_entity.id
_entity.type
_entity.pdbx_description
1 polymer ?
#
loop_
_entity_poly.entity_id
_entity_poly.type
_entity_poly.pdbx_seq_one_letter_code
_entity_poly.pdbx_strand_id
1 'polypeptide(L)'
;MRSIAVLTAAVLAAVVSPANAEKLKLRCASTESPLGPSAFATLYVDEVNGQITQIWDSTGYEETSPATFKDGVWRWVGWRSEESGWASNVGLDRRTGEIVGVYPSGEIFGPIGPICR
;
A
#
# COMPACT_ATOMS: atom_id res chain seq x y z
N MET A 1 41.93 20.15 5.49
CA MET A 1 41.68 19.32 5.26
C MET A 1 41.23 18.60 5.98
N ARG A 2 41.04 18.65 6.88
CA ARG A 2 40.55 17.89 7.49
C ARG A 2 39.21 17.91 7.70
N SER A 3 38.37 18.57 7.31
CA SER A 3 36.95 18.64 7.40
C SER A 3 36.31 17.48 6.78
N ILE A 4 37.05 16.69 6.20
CA ILE A 4 36.54 15.51 5.54
C ILE A 4 35.77 14.61 6.42
N ALA A 5 36.16 14.46 7.63
CA ALA A 5 35.48 13.58 8.54
C ALA A 5 34.02 13.98 8.74
N VAL A 6 33.79 15.26 8.74
CA VAL A 6 32.42 15.74 8.95
C VAL A 6 31.51 15.37 7.81
N LEU A 7 32.00 15.45 6.61
CA LEU A 7 31.20 15.11 5.47
C LEU A 7 30.77 13.65 5.49
N THR A 8 31.66 12.82 5.90
CA THR A 8 31.38 11.41 5.96
C THR A 8 30.22 11.11 6.87
N ALA A 9 30.20 11.76 8.00
CA ALA A 9 29.12 11.52 8.95
C ALA A 9 27.76 11.88 8.36
N ALA A 10 27.70 12.97 7.65
CA ALA A 10 26.44 13.39 7.06
C ALA A 10 25.93 12.40 6.02
N VAL A 11 26.84 11.88 5.25
CA VAL A 11 26.46 10.92 4.22
C VAL A 11 25.90 9.64 4.83
N LEU A 12 26.49 9.18 5.89
CA LEU A 12 26.03 7.99 6.55
C LEU A 12 24.60 8.13 7.06
N ALA A 13 24.30 9.29 7.60
CA ALA A 13 22.96 9.52 8.10
C ALA A 13 21.92 9.39 6.98
N ALA A 14 22.25 9.86 5.81
CA ALA A 14 21.33 9.78 4.69
C ALA A 14 21.12 8.35 4.22
N VAL A 15 22.11 7.50 4.38
CA VAL A 15 22.00 6.13 3.93
C VAL A 15 21.17 5.26 4.86
N VAL A 16 21.15 5.61 6.12
CA VAL A 16 20.60 4.71 7.12
C VAL A 16 19.14 4.42 6.98
N SER A 17 18.30 5.37 6.63
CA SER A 17 16.89 5.18 6.80
C SER A 17 15.97 5.42 5.62
N PRO A 18 16.40 5.38 4.37
CA PRO A 18 15.47 5.62 3.27
C PRO A 18 14.34 4.64 3.22
N ALA A 19 14.61 3.37 3.46
CA ALA A 19 13.61 2.34 3.36
C ALA A 19 12.48 2.55 4.37
N ASN A 20 12.82 2.90 5.61
CA ASN A 20 11.80 3.14 6.61
C ASN A 20 11.03 4.43 6.38
N ALA A 21 11.71 5.45 5.90
CA ALA A 21 11.11 6.74 5.64
C ALA A 21 10.13 6.68 4.47
N GLU A 22 10.31 5.70 3.58
CA GLU A 22 9.50 5.61 2.38
C GLU A 22 8.22 4.81 2.56
N LYS A 23 8.03 4.16 3.69
CA LYS A 23 6.79 3.43 3.91
C LYS A 23 5.67 4.35 4.31
N LEU A 24 4.60 4.26 3.55
CA LEU A 24 3.42 5.06 3.77
C LEU A 24 2.36 4.19 4.43
N LYS A 25 1.86 4.63 5.57
CA LYS A 25 0.83 3.91 6.30
C LYS A 25 -0.54 4.49 5.98
N LEU A 26 -1.45 3.65 5.53
CA LEU A 26 -2.82 4.04 5.22
C LEU A 26 -3.79 3.15 5.97
N ARG A 27 -4.91 3.74 6.40
CA ARG A 27 -6.00 2.99 7.01
C ARG A 27 -7.11 2.82 5.99
N CYS A 28 -7.59 1.61 5.83
CA CYS A 28 -8.64 1.29 4.87
C CYS A 28 -9.98 1.14 5.58
N ALA A 29 -10.98 1.80 5.06
CA ALA A 29 -12.33 1.77 5.62
C ALA A 29 -13.35 1.52 4.52
N SER A 30 -14.42 0.80 4.87
CA SER A 30 -15.54 0.62 3.98
C SER A 30 -16.45 1.86 4.05
N THR A 31 -16.90 2.31 2.90
CA THR A 31 -17.82 3.44 2.83
C THR A 31 -19.28 3.00 2.79
N GLU A 32 -19.53 1.70 2.74
CA GLU A 32 -20.88 1.16 2.55
C GLU A 32 -21.62 0.82 3.83
N SER A 33 -20.97 0.95 4.99
CA SER A 33 -21.61 0.64 6.25
C SER A 33 -22.72 1.64 6.57
N PRO A 34 -23.92 1.20 6.92
CA PRO A 34 -25.01 2.11 7.33
C PRO A 34 -24.68 2.87 8.61
N LEU A 35 -23.70 2.40 9.37
CA LEU A 35 -23.26 3.08 10.60
C LEU A 35 -22.09 4.03 10.34
N GLY A 36 -21.74 4.23 9.08
CA GLY A 36 -20.63 5.10 8.70
C GLY A 36 -19.36 4.30 8.37
N PRO A 37 -18.30 4.99 7.99
CA PRO A 37 -17.05 4.32 7.62
C PRO A 37 -16.49 3.53 8.79
N SER A 38 -16.03 2.32 8.50
CA SER A 38 -15.46 1.43 9.50
C SER A 38 -14.12 0.93 8.99
N ALA A 39 -13.06 1.24 9.71
CA ALA A 39 -11.73 0.78 9.35
C ALA A 39 -11.61 -0.72 9.55
N PHE A 40 -11.00 -1.42 8.62
CA PHE A 40 -10.87 -2.87 8.68
C PHE A 40 -9.46 -3.38 8.35
N ALA A 41 -8.61 -2.54 7.80
CA ALA A 41 -7.27 -2.97 7.42
C ALA A 41 -6.30 -1.79 7.41
N THR A 42 -5.03 -2.13 7.47
CA THR A 42 -3.94 -1.17 7.31
C THR A 42 -3.12 -1.59 6.10
N LEU A 43 -2.73 -0.62 5.28
CA LEU A 43 -1.80 -0.83 4.20
C LEU A 43 -0.51 -0.09 4.49
N TYR A 44 0.61 -0.77 4.28
CA TYR A 44 1.90 -0.12 4.24
C TYR A 44 2.40 -0.17 2.81
N VAL A 45 2.63 0.99 2.23
CA VAL A 45 3.13 1.11 0.85
C VAL A 45 4.63 1.37 0.91
N ASP A 46 5.40 0.41 0.44
CA ASP A 46 6.85 0.53 0.37
C ASP A 46 7.23 0.90 -1.06
N GLU A 47 7.39 2.19 -1.29
CA GLU A 47 7.67 2.71 -2.62
C GLU A 47 9.06 2.33 -3.11
N VAL A 48 10.00 2.19 -2.19
CA VAL A 48 11.38 1.86 -2.56
C VAL A 48 11.49 0.45 -3.07
N ASN A 49 10.85 -0.49 -2.39
CA ASN A 49 10.94 -1.91 -2.74
C ASN A 49 9.79 -2.39 -3.63
N GLY A 50 8.84 -1.53 -3.95
CA GLY A 50 7.72 -1.91 -4.80
C GLY A 50 6.85 -2.99 -4.15
N GLN A 51 6.46 -2.78 -2.91
CA GLN A 51 5.68 -3.76 -2.15
C GLN A 51 4.55 -3.10 -1.40
N ILE A 52 3.47 -3.85 -1.20
CA ILE A 52 2.38 -3.43 -0.32
C ILE A 52 2.17 -4.53 0.71
N THR A 53 2.07 -4.13 1.97
CA THR A 53 1.74 -5.02 3.07
C THR A 53 0.35 -4.68 3.56
N GLN A 54 -0.51 -5.70 3.63
CA GLN A 54 -1.87 -5.56 4.16
C GLN A 54 -1.95 -6.26 5.51
N ILE A 55 -2.58 -5.59 6.46
CA ILE A 55 -2.82 -6.17 7.78
C ILE A 55 -4.31 -6.04 8.07
N TRP A 56 -4.97 -7.16 8.29
CA TRP A 56 -6.40 -7.20 8.59
C TRP A 56 -6.61 -6.96 10.09
N ASP A 57 -7.47 -5.99 10.42
CA ASP A 57 -7.69 -5.63 11.83
C ASP A 57 -8.28 -6.78 12.65
N SER A 58 -9.18 -7.54 12.06
CA SER A 58 -9.90 -8.57 12.81
C SER A 58 -9.04 -9.75 13.22
N THR A 59 -8.06 -10.11 12.41
CA THR A 59 -7.24 -11.30 12.64
C THR A 59 -5.78 -10.99 12.88
N GLY A 60 -5.33 -9.79 12.52
CA GLY A 60 -3.91 -9.46 12.52
C GLY A 60 -3.14 -10.13 11.39
N TYR A 61 -3.84 -10.79 10.47
CA TYR A 61 -3.19 -11.46 9.35
C TYR A 61 -2.47 -10.44 8.47
N GLU A 62 -1.23 -10.72 8.18
CA GLU A 62 -0.38 -9.83 7.41
C GLU A 62 0.08 -10.52 6.13
N GLU A 63 -0.01 -9.82 5.02
CA GLU A 63 0.44 -10.31 3.73
C GLU A 63 1.17 -9.21 2.98
N THR A 64 2.36 -9.53 2.47
CA THR A 64 3.14 -8.61 1.66
C THR A 64 3.15 -9.12 0.22
N SER A 65 2.85 -8.23 -0.70
CA SER A 65 2.76 -8.56 -2.12
C SER A 65 3.59 -7.60 -2.95
N PRO A 66 4.18 -8.07 -4.04
CA PRO A 66 4.79 -7.16 -5.01
C PRO A 66 3.73 -6.23 -5.57
N ALA A 67 4.11 -4.98 -5.79
CA ALA A 67 3.22 -3.97 -6.32
C ALA A 67 3.92 -3.13 -7.38
N THR A 68 3.16 -2.68 -8.37
CA THR A 68 3.68 -1.78 -9.39
C THR A 68 2.90 -0.49 -9.36
N PHE A 69 3.60 0.62 -9.55
CA PHE A 69 3.00 1.93 -9.61
C PHE A 69 2.98 2.43 -11.04
N LYS A 70 1.80 2.73 -11.55
CA LYS A 70 1.66 3.25 -12.90
C LYS A 70 0.43 4.15 -12.98
N ASP A 71 0.59 5.31 -13.59
CA ASP A 71 -0.50 6.26 -13.81
C ASP A 71 -1.24 6.65 -12.53
N GLY A 72 -0.49 6.79 -11.43
CA GLY A 72 -1.08 7.20 -10.17
C GLY A 72 -1.75 6.08 -9.37
N VAL A 73 -1.62 4.85 -9.82
CA VAL A 73 -2.29 3.71 -9.19
C VAL A 73 -1.27 2.64 -8.83
N TRP A 74 -1.28 2.21 -7.56
CA TRP A 74 -0.55 1.05 -7.10
C TRP A 74 -1.39 -0.19 -7.39
N ARG A 75 -0.79 -1.23 -7.98
CA ARG A 75 -1.48 -2.46 -8.37
C ARG A 75 -0.81 -3.66 -7.74
N TRP A 76 -1.61 -4.55 -7.14
CA TRP A 76 -1.11 -5.80 -6.56
C TRP A 76 -2.22 -6.85 -6.53
N VAL A 77 -1.88 -8.10 -6.21
CA VAL A 77 -2.85 -9.17 -6.00
C VAL A 77 -3.10 -9.27 -4.52
N GLY A 78 -4.19 -8.71 -4.06
CA GLY A 78 -4.38 -8.48 -2.65
C GLY A 78 -5.65 -9.03 -2.05
N TRP A 79 -6.77 -8.75 -2.64
CA TRP A 79 -8.01 -9.20 -2.04
C TRP A 79 -8.25 -10.66 -2.38
N ARG A 80 -8.29 -11.50 -1.36
CA ARG A 80 -8.50 -12.94 -1.52
C ARG A 80 -9.71 -13.38 -0.74
N SER A 81 -10.48 -14.32 -1.32
CA SER A 81 -11.57 -14.98 -0.62
C SER A 81 -11.13 -16.40 -0.30
N GLU A 82 -11.02 -16.72 0.98
CA GLU A 82 -10.66 -18.07 1.39
C GLU A 82 -11.75 -19.08 1.06
N GLU A 83 -12.99 -18.64 1.10
CA GLU A 83 -14.14 -19.52 0.81
C GLU A 83 -14.15 -20.01 -0.62
N SER A 84 -13.83 -19.16 -1.57
CA SER A 84 -13.88 -19.51 -2.99
C SER A 84 -12.52 -19.81 -3.57
N GLY A 85 -11.44 -19.56 -2.83
CA GLY A 85 -10.09 -19.67 -3.35
C GLY A 85 -9.79 -18.60 -4.39
N TRP A 86 -10.58 -17.55 -4.43
CA TRP A 86 -10.47 -16.52 -5.45
C TRP A 86 -9.53 -15.41 -5.02
N ALA A 87 -8.71 -14.97 -5.94
CA ALA A 87 -7.79 -13.86 -5.72
C ALA A 87 -8.03 -12.78 -6.76
N SER A 88 -7.99 -11.54 -6.33
CA SER A 88 -8.30 -10.41 -7.19
C SER A 88 -7.13 -9.46 -7.31
N ASN A 89 -6.92 -8.99 -8.51
CA ASN A 89 -6.02 -7.87 -8.74
C ASN A 89 -6.74 -6.61 -8.31
N VAL A 90 -6.06 -5.80 -7.51
CA VAL A 90 -6.63 -4.54 -7.01
C VAL A 90 -5.63 -3.42 -7.20
N GLY A 91 -6.14 -2.21 -7.12
CA GLY A 91 -5.32 -1.02 -7.18
C GLY A 91 -5.70 -0.02 -6.11
N LEU A 92 -4.75 0.82 -5.75
CA LEU A 92 -4.96 1.97 -4.88
C LEU A 92 -4.70 3.22 -5.70
N ASP A 93 -5.73 4.02 -5.88
CA ASP A 93 -5.60 5.32 -6.55
C ASP A 93 -5.00 6.29 -5.54
N ARG A 94 -3.76 6.71 -5.77
CA ARG A 94 -3.05 7.57 -4.84
C ARG A 94 -3.62 8.99 -4.77
N ARG A 95 -4.38 9.40 -5.75
CA ARG A 95 -4.98 10.74 -5.76
C ARG A 95 -6.20 10.81 -4.85
N THR A 96 -6.96 9.75 -4.78
CA THR A 96 -8.23 9.74 -4.06
C THR A 96 -8.22 8.86 -2.83
N GLY A 97 -7.33 7.88 -2.79
CA GLY A 97 -7.31 6.86 -1.74
C GLY A 97 -8.27 5.72 -2.00
N GLU A 98 -8.95 5.74 -3.14
CA GLU A 98 -9.93 4.70 -3.44
C GLU A 98 -9.27 3.40 -3.88
N ILE A 99 -9.84 2.29 -3.43
CA ILE A 99 -9.46 0.98 -3.95
C ILE A 99 -10.25 0.74 -5.22
N VAL A 100 -9.55 0.33 -6.26
CA VAL A 100 -10.14 0.04 -7.56
C VAL A 100 -9.88 -1.40 -7.94
N GLY A 101 -10.69 -1.95 -8.83
CA GLY A 101 -10.44 -3.25 -9.41
C GLY A 101 -9.48 -3.13 -10.59
N VAL A 102 -8.77 -4.22 -10.87
CA VAL A 102 -7.85 -4.27 -12.02
C VAL A 102 -8.13 -5.55 -12.79
N TYR A 103 -8.42 -5.42 -14.06
CA TYR A 103 -8.60 -6.58 -14.94
C TYR A 103 -7.27 -7.28 -15.20
N PRO A 104 -7.27 -8.56 -15.61
CA PRO A 104 -6.03 -9.23 -16.00
C PRO A 104 -5.23 -8.48 -17.06
N SER A 105 -5.90 -7.71 -17.89
CA SER A 105 -5.27 -6.87 -18.91
C SER A 105 -4.51 -5.68 -18.34
N GLY A 106 -4.73 -5.37 -17.05
CA GLY A 106 -4.18 -4.19 -16.41
C GLY A 106 -5.10 -2.98 -16.42
N GLU A 107 -6.25 -3.09 -17.09
CA GLU A 107 -7.20 -2.01 -17.15
C GLU A 107 -7.91 -1.86 -15.81
N ILE A 108 -8.19 -0.62 -15.43
CA ILE A 108 -8.80 -0.29 -14.14
C ILE A 108 -10.31 -0.16 -14.29
N PHE A 109 -11.03 -0.65 -13.30
CA PHE A 109 -12.46 -0.42 -13.19
C PHE A 109 -12.82 -0.09 -11.74
N GLY A 110 -13.95 0.50 -11.55
CA GLY A 110 -14.41 0.82 -10.21
C GLY A 110 -14.08 2.23 -9.85
N PRO A 111 -14.36 2.69 -8.65
CA PRO A 111 -13.96 2.11 -7.36
C PRO A 111 -14.81 0.92 -6.92
N ILE A 112 -14.26 0.14 -6.00
CA ILE A 112 -14.93 -1.05 -5.51
C ILE A 112 -15.39 -0.93 -4.05
N GLY A 113 -15.29 0.24 -3.48
CA GLY A 113 -15.88 0.56 -2.19
C GLY A 113 -14.89 1.05 -1.13
N PRO A 114 -13.85 0.29 -0.77
CA PRO A 114 -12.94 0.74 0.29
C PRO A 114 -12.13 1.97 -0.11
N ILE A 115 -11.82 2.79 0.90
CA ILE A 115 -10.94 3.96 0.76
C ILE A 115 -9.81 3.81 1.77
N CYS A 116 -8.58 4.01 1.33
CA CYS A 116 -7.39 3.91 2.17
C CYS A 116 -6.70 5.27 2.23
N ARG A 117 -6.63 5.85 3.42
CA ARG A 117 -6.03 7.17 3.64
C ARG A 117 -5.13 7.20 4.86
#